data_cba247e7514be5e4c90ac5a9c9f5fbc4
#
_entry.id   cba247e7514be5e4c90ac5a9c9f5fbc4
#
_cell.length_a   1.000
_cell.length_b   1.000
_cell.length_c   1.000
_cell.angle_alpha   90.00
_cell.angle_beta   90.00
_cell.angle_gamma   90.00
#
_symmetry.space_group_name_H-M   'P 1'
#
loop_
_entity.id
_entity.type
_entity.pdbx_description
1 polymer ?
#
loop_
_entity_poly.entity_id
_entity_poly.type
_entity_poly.pdbx_seq_one_letter_code
_entity_poly.pdbx_strand_id
1 'polypeptide(L)'
;MAYSTAEARQEMLDTIATALDDVAVVLADLGEAYELLDDTTADRLEGELFKPVQAASGRLRRTHKEFADRVGLSARAPVAAVPGPPSQGARGFVEHAVEAAARADGRLAELQDSLRPVDVGDAELREGLSATRRGLGEVPGRARLFVRTLGR
;
A
#
# COMPACT_ATOMS: atom_id res chain seq x y z
N MET A 1 -31.72 10.36 6.88
CA MET A 1 -30.98 10.65 8.08
C MET A 1 -29.53 10.96 7.78
N ALA A 2 -29.00 11.99 8.39
CA ALA A 2 -27.62 12.36 8.14
C ALA A 2 -26.65 11.29 8.67
N TYR A 3 -25.67 11.00 7.88
CA TYR A 3 -24.55 10.15 8.26
C TYR A 3 -23.78 10.85 9.39
N SER A 4 -23.50 10.15 10.49
CA SER A 4 -22.76 10.80 11.58
C SER A 4 -21.29 11.02 11.17
N THR A 5 -20.69 12.07 11.73
CA THR A 5 -19.27 12.35 11.53
C THR A 5 -18.40 11.16 11.99
N ALA A 6 -18.75 10.56 13.13
CA ALA A 6 -18.03 9.40 13.65
C ALA A 6 -18.12 8.21 12.72
N GLU A 7 -19.29 7.95 12.14
CA GLU A 7 -19.45 6.85 11.19
C GLU A 7 -18.63 7.08 9.91
N ALA A 8 -18.64 8.32 9.39
CA ALA A 8 -17.86 8.67 8.21
C ALA A 8 -16.35 8.52 8.47
N ARG A 9 -15.89 8.93 9.65
CA ARG A 9 -14.49 8.79 10.05
C ARG A 9 -14.11 7.32 10.22
N GLN A 10 -15.01 6.50 10.80
CA GLN A 10 -14.75 5.07 10.94
C GLN A 10 -14.63 4.40 9.58
N GLU A 11 -15.50 4.75 8.63
CA GLU A 11 -15.41 4.21 7.26
C GLU A 11 -14.12 4.61 6.57
N MET A 12 -13.64 5.84 6.78
CA MET A 12 -12.32 6.24 6.26
C MET A 12 -11.21 5.39 6.84
N LEU A 13 -11.23 5.17 8.15
CA LEU A 13 -10.24 4.34 8.82
C LEU A 13 -10.28 2.90 8.30
N ASP A 14 -11.48 2.37 8.06
CA ASP A 14 -11.65 1.01 7.53
C ASP A 14 -11.12 0.89 6.09
N THR A 15 -11.36 1.90 5.27
CA THR A 15 -10.82 1.94 3.90
C THR A 15 -9.29 1.99 3.90
N ILE A 16 -8.71 2.82 4.77
CA ILE A 16 -7.25 2.91 4.91
C ILE A 16 -6.68 1.57 5.41
N ALA A 17 -7.36 0.92 6.35
CA ALA A 17 -6.94 -0.40 6.85
C ALA A 17 -6.93 -1.44 5.73
N THR A 18 -7.94 -1.44 4.86
CA THR A 18 -7.98 -2.35 3.71
C THR A 18 -6.86 -2.06 2.72
N ALA A 19 -6.55 -0.78 2.48
CA ALA A 19 -5.41 -0.40 1.65
C ALA A 19 -4.09 -0.87 2.28
N LEU A 20 -3.95 -0.78 3.60
CA LEU A 20 -2.78 -1.33 4.32
C LEU A 20 -2.65 -2.83 4.15
N ASP A 21 -3.77 -3.56 4.15
CA ASP A 21 -3.75 -5.00 3.89
C ASP A 21 -3.22 -5.29 2.48
N ASP A 22 -3.65 -4.51 1.48
CA ASP A 22 -3.15 -4.66 0.11
C ASP A 22 -1.64 -4.35 0.02
N VAL A 23 -1.17 -3.32 0.70
CA VAL A 23 0.28 -2.99 0.74
C VAL A 23 1.07 -4.11 1.41
N ALA A 24 0.52 -4.75 2.44
CA ALA A 24 1.15 -5.89 3.08
C ALA A 24 1.33 -7.06 2.09
N VAL A 25 0.37 -7.28 1.19
CA VAL A 25 0.50 -8.27 0.12
C VAL A 25 1.64 -7.90 -0.83
N VAL A 26 1.79 -6.62 -1.18
CA VAL A 26 2.93 -6.16 -2.00
C VAL A 26 4.26 -6.56 -1.36
N LEU A 27 4.41 -6.27 -0.08
CA LEU A 27 5.64 -6.59 0.64
C LEU A 27 5.88 -8.09 0.74
N ALA A 28 4.82 -8.88 0.97
CA ALA A 28 4.92 -10.34 1.02
C ALA A 28 5.36 -10.91 -0.33
N ASP A 29 4.79 -10.44 -1.43
CA ASP A 29 5.15 -10.87 -2.78
C ASP A 29 6.60 -10.50 -3.13
N LEU A 30 7.00 -9.28 -2.81
CA LEU A 30 8.38 -8.84 -3.05
C LEU A 30 9.38 -9.65 -2.21
N GLY A 31 8.99 -10.02 -0.98
CA GLY A 31 9.81 -10.90 -0.14
C GLY A 31 9.98 -12.28 -0.75
N GLU A 32 8.93 -12.85 -1.31
CA GLU A 32 9.00 -14.14 -2.01
C GLU A 32 9.86 -14.05 -3.27
N ALA A 33 9.71 -12.97 -4.05
CA ALA A 33 10.54 -12.75 -5.23
C ALA A 33 12.03 -12.65 -4.84
N TYR A 34 12.33 -11.95 -3.76
CA TYR A 34 13.69 -11.77 -3.25
C TYR A 34 14.38 -13.12 -3.02
N GLU A 35 13.67 -14.06 -2.41
CA GLU A 35 14.23 -15.39 -2.10
C GLU A 35 14.53 -16.24 -3.33
N LEU A 36 13.95 -15.91 -4.49
CA LEU A 36 14.13 -16.65 -5.73
C LEU A 36 15.21 -16.05 -6.63
N LEU A 37 15.82 -14.95 -6.24
CA LEU A 37 16.79 -14.22 -7.06
C LEU A 37 18.21 -14.44 -6.58
N ASP A 38 19.20 -14.27 -7.49
CA ASP A 38 20.59 -14.20 -7.08
C ASP A 38 20.85 -12.94 -6.25
N ASP A 39 21.96 -12.91 -5.53
CA ASP A 39 22.24 -11.83 -4.56
C ASP A 39 22.25 -10.45 -5.20
N THR A 40 22.85 -10.29 -6.37
CA THR A 40 22.90 -8.98 -7.05
C THR A 40 21.52 -8.49 -7.47
N THR A 41 20.72 -9.38 -8.05
CA THR A 41 19.36 -9.06 -8.50
C THR A 41 18.44 -8.83 -7.31
N ALA A 42 18.59 -9.62 -6.26
CA ALA A 42 17.82 -9.45 -5.02
C ALA A 42 18.12 -8.07 -4.37
N ASP A 43 19.38 -7.66 -4.34
CA ASP A 43 19.74 -6.33 -3.83
C ASP A 43 19.11 -5.21 -4.65
N ARG A 44 19.01 -5.39 -5.96
CA ARG A 44 18.34 -4.44 -6.84
C ARG A 44 16.84 -4.39 -6.55
N LEU A 45 16.19 -5.54 -6.37
CA LEU A 45 14.78 -5.62 -6.01
C LEU A 45 14.53 -4.84 -4.72
N GLU A 46 15.37 -5.06 -3.72
CA GLU A 46 15.26 -4.39 -2.43
C GLU A 46 15.32 -2.87 -2.58
N GLY A 47 16.33 -2.35 -3.28
CA GLY A 47 16.52 -0.91 -3.45
C GLY A 47 15.51 -0.26 -4.37
N GLU A 48 15.13 -0.92 -5.45
CA GLU A 48 14.25 -0.34 -6.48
C GLU A 48 12.77 -0.47 -6.15
N LEU A 49 12.36 -1.53 -5.46
CA LEU A 49 10.95 -1.83 -5.19
C LEU A 49 10.62 -1.97 -3.71
N PHE A 50 11.36 -2.79 -2.98
CA PHE A 50 10.99 -3.12 -1.60
C PHE A 50 11.04 -1.90 -0.68
N LYS A 51 12.16 -1.18 -0.67
CA LYS A 51 12.32 -0.01 0.19
C LYS A 51 11.31 1.10 -0.08
N PRO A 52 11.04 1.48 -1.34
CA PRO A 52 9.99 2.47 -1.62
C PRO A 52 8.60 2.05 -1.15
N VAL A 53 8.23 0.78 -1.33
CA VAL A 53 6.95 0.27 -0.83
C VAL A 53 6.92 0.24 0.70
N GLN A 54 8.01 -0.18 1.32
CA GLN A 54 8.14 -0.17 2.78
C GLN A 54 7.96 1.24 3.35
N ALA A 55 8.53 2.25 2.69
CA ALA A 55 8.37 3.65 3.08
C ALA A 55 6.91 4.10 2.94
N ALA A 56 6.24 3.74 1.84
CA ALA A 56 4.83 4.05 1.64
C ALA A 56 3.96 3.36 2.69
N SER A 57 4.24 2.10 3.01
CA SER A 57 3.55 1.33 4.06
C SER A 57 3.69 2.02 5.42
N GLY A 58 4.90 2.43 5.77
CA GLY A 58 5.16 3.14 7.03
C GLY A 58 4.40 4.46 7.10
N ARG A 59 4.38 5.21 6.01
CA ARG A 59 3.64 6.47 5.95
C ARG A 59 2.14 6.26 6.13
N LEU A 60 1.57 5.27 5.44
CA LEU A 60 0.14 4.99 5.54
C LEU A 60 -0.24 4.49 6.94
N ARG A 61 0.60 3.65 7.54
CA ARG A 61 0.38 3.18 8.92
C ARG A 61 0.35 4.32 9.91
N ARG A 62 1.31 5.25 9.83
CA ARG A 62 1.33 6.42 10.71
C ARG A 62 0.11 7.30 10.49
N THR A 63 -0.25 7.55 9.24
CA THR A 63 -1.43 8.34 8.89
C THR A 63 -2.69 7.74 9.49
N HIS A 64 -2.86 6.43 9.37
CA HIS A 64 -3.99 5.68 9.90
C HIS A 64 -4.07 5.80 11.43
N LYS A 65 -2.97 5.45 12.10
CA LYS A 65 -2.92 5.45 13.57
C LYS A 65 -3.11 6.86 14.13
N GLU A 66 -2.40 7.82 13.60
CA GLU A 66 -2.43 9.19 14.11
C GLU A 66 -3.79 9.84 13.91
N PHE A 67 -4.45 9.59 12.76
CA PHE A 67 -5.81 10.09 12.56
C PHE A 67 -6.79 9.43 13.52
N ALA A 68 -6.72 8.11 13.69
CA ALA A 68 -7.56 7.39 14.65
C ALA A 68 -7.42 8.00 16.07
N ASP A 69 -6.17 8.25 16.48
CA ASP A 69 -5.88 8.85 17.78
C ASP A 69 -6.48 10.26 17.90
N ARG A 70 -6.35 11.10 16.85
CA ARG A 70 -6.86 12.48 16.87
C ARG A 70 -8.38 12.55 16.98
N VAL A 71 -9.08 11.59 16.39
CA VAL A 71 -10.56 11.58 16.40
C VAL A 71 -11.15 10.64 17.45
N GLY A 72 -10.30 9.98 18.24
CA GLY A 72 -10.75 9.12 19.34
C GLY A 72 -11.42 7.83 18.90
N LEU A 73 -11.05 7.28 17.74
CA LEU A 73 -11.59 6.04 17.20
C LEU A 73 -10.52 4.96 17.18
N SER A 74 -10.95 3.70 17.10
CA SER A 74 -10.03 2.57 17.06
C SER A 74 -9.66 2.25 15.62
N ALA A 75 -8.36 2.04 15.39
CA ALA A 75 -7.84 1.53 14.14
C ALA A 75 -7.87 0.00 14.16
N ARG A 76 -8.36 -0.61 13.08
CA ARG A 76 -8.39 -2.07 12.94
C ARG A 76 -6.97 -2.63 12.86
N ALA A 77 -6.73 -3.76 13.52
CA ALA A 77 -5.45 -4.47 13.41
C ALA A 77 -5.21 -4.98 11.97
N PRO A 78 -3.94 -5.04 11.51
CA PRO A 78 -3.63 -5.58 10.19
C PRO A 78 -4.03 -7.05 10.06
N VAL A 79 -4.46 -7.43 8.86
CA VAL A 79 -4.70 -8.83 8.50
C VAL A 79 -3.39 -9.42 7.96
N ALA A 80 -3.09 -10.67 8.31
CA ALA A 80 -1.90 -11.35 7.81
C ALA A 80 -1.94 -11.43 6.28
N ALA A 81 -0.86 -11.03 5.63
CA ALA A 81 -0.76 -11.03 4.18
C ALA A 81 -0.52 -12.44 3.64
N VAL A 82 -1.18 -12.76 2.54
CA VAL A 82 -0.97 -14.01 1.81
C VAL A 82 -0.36 -13.66 0.45
N PRO A 83 0.87 -14.09 0.14
CA PRO A 83 1.47 -13.83 -1.17
C PRO A 83 0.78 -14.64 -2.26
N GLY A 84 1.09 -14.32 -3.52
CA GLY A 84 0.59 -15.07 -4.66
C GLY A 84 1.09 -16.51 -4.69
N PRO A 85 0.64 -17.30 -5.70
CA PRO A 85 1.02 -18.73 -5.80
C PRO A 85 2.51 -18.94 -5.95
N PRO A 86 3.11 -19.93 -5.25
CA PRO A 86 4.57 -20.18 -5.35
C PRO A 86 5.05 -20.54 -6.75
N SER A 87 4.19 -21.14 -7.58
CA SER A 87 4.54 -21.60 -8.93
C SER A 87 4.81 -20.48 -9.93
N GLN A 88 4.50 -19.23 -9.59
CA GLN A 88 4.61 -18.13 -10.55
C GLN A 88 6.03 -17.60 -10.76
N GLY A 89 7.00 -17.97 -9.91
CA GLY A 89 8.38 -17.50 -10.00
C GLY A 89 8.57 -16.05 -9.60
N ALA A 90 9.82 -15.56 -9.65
CA ALA A 90 10.14 -14.19 -9.23
C ALA A 90 9.36 -13.13 -10.02
N ARG A 91 9.31 -13.28 -11.35
CA ARG A 91 8.56 -12.36 -12.22
C ARG A 91 7.08 -12.32 -11.85
N GLY A 92 6.48 -13.49 -11.66
CA GLY A 92 5.07 -13.59 -11.28
C GLY A 92 4.77 -12.94 -9.92
N PHE A 93 5.66 -13.10 -8.95
CA PHE A 93 5.52 -12.42 -7.67
C PHE A 93 5.58 -10.91 -7.82
N VAL A 94 6.50 -10.39 -8.65
CA VAL A 94 6.58 -8.94 -8.90
C VAL A 94 5.30 -8.45 -9.59
N GLU A 95 4.79 -9.18 -10.58
CA GLU A 95 3.54 -8.82 -11.25
C GLU A 95 2.34 -8.82 -10.29
N HIS A 96 2.26 -9.81 -9.40
CA HIS A 96 1.22 -9.88 -8.38
C HIS A 96 1.34 -8.71 -7.39
N ALA A 97 2.57 -8.33 -7.04
CA ALA A 97 2.82 -7.16 -6.20
C ALA A 97 2.31 -5.87 -6.85
N VAL A 98 2.52 -5.71 -8.16
CA VAL A 98 2.00 -4.55 -8.92
C VAL A 98 0.48 -4.48 -8.86
N GLU A 99 -0.19 -5.62 -9.01
CA GLU A 99 -1.66 -5.67 -8.91
C GLU A 99 -2.15 -5.27 -7.51
N ALA A 100 -1.48 -5.75 -6.47
CA ALA A 100 -1.84 -5.39 -5.10
C ALA A 100 -1.60 -3.90 -4.82
N ALA A 101 -0.49 -3.35 -5.34
CA ALA A 101 -0.21 -1.91 -5.21
C ALA A 101 -1.27 -1.07 -5.92
N ALA A 102 -1.73 -1.51 -7.09
CA ALA A 102 -2.80 -0.84 -7.83
C ALA A 102 -4.12 -0.87 -7.05
N ARG A 103 -4.44 -1.99 -6.39
CA ARG A 103 -5.63 -2.06 -5.54
C ARG A 103 -5.56 -1.07 -4.38
N ALA A 104 -4.43 -1.01 -3.69
CA ALA A 104 -4.23 -0.07 -2.59
C ALA A 104 -4.38 1.38 -3.07
N ASP A 105 -3.70 1.72 -4.15
CA ASP A 105 -3.78 3.07 -4.72
C ASP A 105 -5.20 3.42 -5.16
N GLY A 106 -5.90 2.48 -5.79
CA GLY A 106 -7.29 2.67 -6.20
C GLY A 106 -8.23 2.95 -5.03
N ARG A 107 -8.06 2.25 -3.91
CA ARG A 107 -8.87 2.49 -2.70
C ARG A 107 -8.62 3.89 -2.13
N LEU A 108 -7.35 4.31 -2.10
CA LEU A 108 -7.01 5.64 -1.61
C LEU A 108 -7.48 6.73 -2.56
N ALA A 109 -7.44 6.49 -3.89
CA ALA A 109 -7.96 7.41 -4.89
C ALA A 109 -9.47 7.61 -4.71
N GLU A 110 -10.23 6.52 -4.55
CA GLU A 110 -11.67 6.60 -4.31
C GLU A 110 -11.98 7.36 -3.02
N LEU A 111 -11.19 7.14 -1.98
CA LEU A 111 -11.36 7.86 -0.73
C LEU A 111 -11.15 9.37 -0.93
N GLN A 112 -10.10 9.76 -1.63
CA GLN A 112 -9.83 11.17 -1.93
C GLN A 112 -10.96 11.78 -2.78
N ASP A 113 -11.43 11.05 -3.78
CA ASP A 113 -12.50 11.50 -4.68
C ASP A 113 -13.84 11.63 -3.96
N SER A 114 -14.06 10.89 -2.88
CA SER A 114 -15.29 10.99 -2.07
C SER A 114 -15.40 12.30 -1.30
N LEU A 115 -14.34 13.07 -1.21
CA LEU A 115 -14.23 14.33 -0.44
C LEU A 115 -14.37 14.15 1.07
N ARG A 116 -14.50 12.93 1.58
CA ARG A 116 -14.56 12.68 3.02
C ARG A 116 -13.32 13.18 3.77
N PRO A 117 -12.09 13.00 3.23
CA PRO A 117 -10.91 13.56 3.88
C PRO A 117 -10.94 15.09 4.02
N VAL A 118 -11.67 15.77 3.14
CA VAL A 118 -11.90 17.22 3.24
C VAL A 118 -13.00 17.52 4.25
N ASP A 119 -14.13 16.80 4.16
CA ASP A 119 -15.33 17.09 4.94
C ASP A 119 -15.19 16.70 6.43
N VAL A 120 -14.62 15.55 6.72
CA VAL A 120 -14.53 15.00 8.09
C VAL A 120 -13.12 14.61 8.51
N GLY A 121 -12.13 14.77 7.63
CA GLY A 121 -10.72 14.55 7.92
C GLY A 121 -10.01 15.81 8.35
N ASP A 122 -8.69 15.82 8.26
CA ASP A 122 -7.84 16.96 8.55
C ASP A 122 -6.69 17.07 7.56
N ALA A 123 -5.91 18.15 7.66
CA ALA A 123 -4.80 18.39 6.72
C ALA A 123 -3.73 17.30 6.79
N GLU A 124 -3.45 16.79 7.98
CA GLU A 124 -2.43 15.74 8.16
C GLU A 124 -2.87 14.43 7.52
N LEU A 125 -4.16 14.07 7.65
CA LEU A 125 -4.72 12.91 6.96
C LEU A 125 -4.58 13.07 5.45
N ARG A 126 -4.99 14.21 4.90
CA ARG A 126 -4.94 14.46 3.46
C ARG A 126 -3.50 14.38 2.92
N GLU A 127 -2.56 14.96 3.65
CA GLU A 127 -1.15 14.93 3.27
C GLU A 127 -0.59 13.51 3.28
N GLY A 128 -0.92 12.72 4.32
CA GLY A 128 -0.49 11.34 4.42
C GLY A 128 -1.02 10.46 3.30
N LEU A 129 -2.30 10.63 2.92
CA LEU A 129 -2.88 9.91 1.80
C LEU A 129 -2.18 10.25 0.48
N SER A 130 -1.93 11.54 0.24
CA SER A 130 -1.25 11.99 -0.98
C SER A 130 0.19 11.48 -1.06
N ALA A 131 0.92 11.52 0.05
CA ALA A 131 2.29 11.02 0.10
C ALA A 131 2.36 9.52 -0.17
N THR A 132 1.44 8.75 0.42
CA THR A 132 1.36 7.30 0.20
C THR A 132 1.07 7.01 -1.27
N ARG A 133 0.12 7.71 -1.88
CA ARG A 133 -0.23 7.52 -3.28
C ARG A 133 0.92 7.84 -4.23
N ARG A 134 1.73 8.86 -3.93
CA ARG A 134 2.92 9.16 -4.74
C ARG A 134 3.87 7.96 -4.75
N GLY A 135 4.12 7.36 -3.60
CA GLY A 135 4.96 6.18 -3.51
C GLY A 135 4.40 4.97 -4.25
N LEU A 136 3.12 4.68 -4.05
CA LEU A 136 2.45 3.56 -4.73
C LEU A 136 2.40 3.76 -6.25
N GLY A 137 2.21 4.99 -6.70
CA GLY A 137 2.13 5.33 -8.12
C GLY A 137 3.43 5.09 -8.89
N GLU A 138 4.56 5.04 -8.21
CA GLU A 138 5.86 4.74 -8.84
C GLU A 138 6.09 3.24 -9.05
N VAL A 139 5.36 2.39 -8.35
CA VAL A 139 5.58 0.93 -8.36
C VAL A 139 5.48 0.33 -9.77
N PRO A 140 4.43 0.61 -10.58
CA PRO A 140 4.32 -0.02 -11.90
C PRO A 140 5.50 0.28 -12.82
N GLY A 141 5.96 1.55 -12.83
CA GLY A 141 7.10 1.94 -13.67
C GLY A 141 8.40 1.28 -13.24
N ARG A 142 8.67 1.28 -11.94
CA ARG A 142 9.87 0.63 -11.38
C ARG A 142 9.85 -0.87 -11.60
N ALA A 143 8.68 -1.49 -11.45
CA ALA A 143 8.52 -2.93 -11.69
C ALA A 143 8.78 -3.29 -13.15
N ARG A 144 8.28 -2.50 -14.09
CA ARG A 144 8.55 -2.73 -15.52
C ARG A 144 10.04 -2.70 -15.83
N LEU A 145 10.76 -1.73 -15.29
CA LEU A 145 12.21 -1.63 -15.48
C LEU A 145 12.94 -2.83 -14.87
N PHE A 146 12.54 -3.22 -13.67
CA PHE A 146 13.12 -4.37 -12.98
C PHE A 146 12.89 -5.66 -13.74
N VAL A 147 11.66 -5.93 -14.17
CA VAL A 147 11.28 -7.17 -14.88
C VAL A 147 12.04 -7.33 -16.18
N ARG A 148 12.37 -6.24 -16.88
CA ARG A 148 13.18 -6.30 -18.10
C ARG A 148 14.53 -6.97 -17.90
N THR A 149 15.08 -6.90 -16.69
CA THR A 149 16.37 -7.50 -16.37
C THR A 149 16.29 -8.98 -16.04
N LEU A 150 15.08 -9.50 -15.74
CA LEU A 150 14.88 -10.89 -15.34
C LEU A 150 14.85 -11.86 -16.54
N GLY A 151 14.53 -11.36 -17.71
CA GLY A 151 14.39 -12.17 -18.92
C GLY A 151 15.68 -12.45 -19.69
N ARG A 152 16.82 -12.15 -19.10
CA ARG A 152 18.12 -12.29 -19.79
C ARG A 152 18.99 -13.37 -19.20
#